data_4af00ff641bf3553621aae35bb3dd7d3
#
_entry.id   4af00ff641bf3553621aae35bb3dd7d3
#
_cell.length_a   1.000
_cell.length_b   1.000
_cell.length_c   1.000
_cell.angle_alpha   90.00
_cell.angle_beta   90.00
_cell.angle_gamma   90.00
#
_symmetry.space_group_name_H-M   'P 1'
#
loop_
_entity.id
_entity.type
_entity.pdbx_description
1 polymer ?
#
loop_
_entity_poly.entity_id
_entity_poly.type
_entity_poly.pdbx_seq_one_letter_code
_entity_poly.pdbx_strand_id
1 'polypeptide(L)'
;MKDLKRIRFTSPHPKDFKEITLKSVNILDKVTNQIHIPLQSGSNTILRKMQRGYNQQKFLQKVDLAKNTIKDVSLTTDVIVGFPGETEQDFEETLSVLRYSKFDAVYMFQFSSRPGTKASEYEDDFIKKDVINERFMRLKDMQTEISHDRYKRFVGTEQTLLVENYSKKTNDFMTGKIEGGHTTHISSKNIKIGDYVKVLITEASPFALKSELI
;
A
#
# COMPACT_ATOMS: atom_id res chain seq x y z
N MET A 1 -0.20 -26.47 -11.58
CA MET A 1 -0.23 -26.29 -10.11
C MET A 1 -1.69 -26.31 -9.63
N LYS A 2 -2.27 -27.50 -9.42
CA LYS A 2 -3.69 -27.64 -9.05
C LYS A 2 -3.98 -27.08 -7.64
N ASP A 3 -3.05 -27.19 -6.72
CA ASP A 3 -3.26 -26.84 -5.30
C ASP A 3 -2.92 -25.40 -4.94
N LEU A 4 -2.33 -24.62 -5.86
CA LEU A 4 -2.05 -23.21 -5.65
C LEU A 4 -3.35 -22.42 -5.74
N LYS A 5 -3.72 -21.72 -4.65
CA LYS A 5 -4.98 -20.99 -4.55
C LYS A 5 -4.82 -19.48 -4.74
N ARG A 6 -3.66 -18.91 -4.35
CA ARG A 6 -3.44 -17.45 -4.41
C ARG A 6 -1.98 -17.13 -4.74
N ILE A 7 -1.78 -16.18 -5.63
CA ILE A 7 -0.48 -15.62 -5.99
C ILE A 7 -0.50 -14.13 -5.66
N ARG A 8 0.47 -13.70 -4.88
CA ARG A 8 0.79 -12.28 -4.70
C ARG A 8 2.18 -12.02 -5.24
N PHE A 9 2.34 -10.91 -5.91
CA PHE A 9 3.65 -10.43 -6.31
C PHE A 9 3.91 -9.05 -5.69
N THR A 10 5.15 -8.79 -5.34
CA THR A 10 5.55 -7.55 -4.69
C THR A 10 6.46 -6.74 -5.60
N SER A 11 6.29 -5.43 -5.54
CA SER A 11 7.23 -4.39 -5.95
C SER A 11 7.88 -4.54 -7.33
N PRO A 12 7.12 -4.63 -8.44
CA PRO A 12 7.74 -4.31 -9.71
C PRO A 12 8.15 -2.84 -9.70
N HIS A 13 9.34 -2.55 -10.22
CA HIS A 13 9.76 -1.16 -10.39
C HIS A 13 8.74 -0.45 -11.31
N PRO A 14 8.31 0.80 -11.04
CA PRO A 14 7.31 1.50 -11.86
C PRO A 14 7.65 1.53 -13.36
N LYS A 15 8.93 1.50 -13.70
CA LYS A 15 9.42 1.42 -15.08
C LYS A 15 8.99 0.11 -15.78
N ASP A 16 8.93 -1.00 -15.05
CA ASP A 16 8.66 -2.33 -15.60
C ASP A 16 7.16 -2.68 -15.59
N PHE A 17 6.33 -1.78 -15.11
CA PHE A 17 4.88 -1.94 -15.03
C PHE A 17 4.24 -1.76 -16.41
N LYS A 18 4.07 -2.87 -17.12
CA LYS A 18 3.49 -2.90 -18.48
C LYS A 18 1.99 -3.21 -18.41
N GLU A 19 1.23 -2.68 -19.37
CA GLU A 19 -0.21 -2.94 -19.49
C GLU A 19 -0.54 -4.44 -19.58
N ILE A 20 0.31 -5.21 -20.28
CA ILE A 20 0.13 -6.67 -20.38
C ILE A 20 0.17 -7.35 -19.01
N THR A 21 1.04 -6.88 -18.09
CA THR A 21 1.11 -7.42 -16.74
C THR A 21 -0.19 -7.15 -15.96
N LEU A 22 -0.75 -5.93 -16.09
CA LEU A 22 -2.01 -5.58 -15.44
C LEU A 22 -3.19 -6.35 -16.01
N LYS A 23 -3.24 -6.51 -17.34
CA LYS A 23 -4.25 -7.35 -18.00
C LYS A 23 -4.16 -8.80 -17.54
N SER A 24 -2.96 -9.33 -17.35
CA SER A 24 -2.76 -10.69 -16.84
C SER A 24 -3.31 -10.87 -15.42
N VAL A 25 -3.16 -9.85 -14.54
CA VAL A 25 -3.76 -9.88 -13.19
C VAL A 25 -5.28 -10.03 -13.27
N ASN A 26 -5.92 -9.34 -14.21
CA ASN A 26 -7.39 -9.38 -14.36
C ASN A 26 -7.92 -10.69 -14.98
N ILE A 27 -7.07 -11.44 -15.69
CA ILE A 27 -7.45 -12.68 -16.39
C ILE A 27 -7.17 -13.92 -15.52
N LEU A 28 -6.17 -13.85 -14.65
CA LEU A 28 -5.69 -15.00 -13.88
C LEU A 28 -6.36 -15.07 -12.51
N ASP A 29 -7.35 -15.91 -12.34
CA ASP A 29 -8.16 -16.04 -11.11
C ASP A 29 -7.36 -16.24 -9.81
N LYS A 30 -6.13 -16.73 -9.92
CA LYS A 30 -5.27 -16.97 -8.75
C LYS A 30 -4.38 -15.79 -8.39
N VAL A 31 -4.25 -14.81 -9.27
CA VAL A 31 -3.45 -13.60 -9.04
C VAL A 31 -4.31 -12.56 -8.36
N THR A 32 -3.84 -12.06 -7.22
CA THR A 32 -4.59 -11.07 -6.45
C THR A 32 -4.62 -9.71 -7.15
N ASN A 33 -5.69 -8.96 -6.94
CA ASN A 33 -5.86 -7.59 -7.43
C ASN A 33 -5.12 -6.53 -6.57
N GLN A 34 -4.24 -6.96 -5.67
CA GLN A 34 -3.37 -6.07 -4.92
C GLN A 34 -2.11 -5.75 -5.71
N ILE A 35 -1.91 -4.45 -5.96
CA ILE A 35 -0.76 -3.94 -6.71
C ILE A 35 0.04 -2.97 -5.84
N HIS A 36 1.34 -3.22 -5.74
CA HIS A 36 2.27 -2.32 -5.06
C HIS A 36 3.10 -1.55 -6.09
N ILE A 37 3.01 -0.21 -6.10
CA ILE A 37 3.77 0.66 -7.01
C ILE A 37 4.58 1.65 -6.16
N PRO A 38 5.89 1.46 -5.96
CA PRO A 38 6.71 2.35 -5.14
C PRO A 38 6.80 3.77 -5.71
N LEU A 39 6.27 4.76 -4.97
CA LEU A 39 6.34 6.18 -5.33
C LEU A 39 7.66 6.82 -4.88
N GLN A 40 8.05 6.56 -3.66
CA GLN A 40 9.17 7.13 -2.91
C GLN A 40 9.02 8.62 -2.60
N SER A 41 8.72 9.47 -3.57
CA SER A 41 8.41 10.90 -3.46
C SER A 41 7.51 11.35 -4.61
N GLY A 42 6.67 12.33 -4.37
CA GLY A 42 5.85 12.98 -5.40
C GLY A 42 6.58 14.10 -6.14
N SER A 43 7.73 14.55 -5.65
CA SER A 43 8.50 15.61 -6.26
C SER A 43 9.46 15.07 -7.34
N ASN A 44 9.43 15.71 -8.51
CA ASN A 44 10.37 15.41 -9.58
C ASN A 44 11.82 15.72 -9.21
N THR A 45 12.05 16.72 -8.37
CA THR A 45 13.38 17.09 -7.87
C THR A 45 13.93 15.99 -6.96
N ILE A 46 13.15 15.51 -6.03
CA ILE A 46 13.54 14.44 -5.10
C ILE A 46 13.70 13.11 -5.84
N LEU A 47 12.78 12.77 -6.75
CA LEU A 47 12.90 11.56 -7.58
C LEU A 47 14.19 11.52 -8.39
N ARG A 48 14.65 12.66 -8.92
CA ARG A 48 15.96 12.77 -9.61
C ARG A 48 17.13 12.57 -8.63
N LYS A 49 17.08 13.19 -7.45
CA LYS A 49 18.11 12.99 -6.40
C LYS A 49 18.17 11.52 -5.94
N MET A 50 17.02 10.86 -5.84
CA MET A 50 16.90 9.42 -5.55
C MET A 50 17.29 8.52 -6.74
N GLN A 51 17.62 9.08 -7.91
CA GLN A 51 17.95 8.36 -9.15
C GLN A 51 16.82 7.42 -9.62
N ARG A 52 15.56 7.81 -9.42
CA ARG A 52 14.41 7.06 -9.93
C ARG A 52 14.22 7.35 -11.41
N GLY A 53 14.15 6.34 -12.24
CA GLY A 53 14.06 6.46 -13.71
C GLY A 53 12.67 6.91 -14.22
N TYR A 54 11.86 7.55 -13.39
CA TYR A 54 10.53 8.08 -13.70
C TYR A 54 10.29 9.44 -13.03
N ASN A 55 9.26 10.15 -13.49
CA ASN A 55 8.77 11.39 -12.91
C ASN A 55 7.35 11.21 -12.38
N GLN A 56 6.84 12.22 -11.67
CA GLN A 56 5.49 12.25 -11.10
C GLN A 56 4.42 11.91 -12.14
N GLN A 57 4.44 12.55 -13.31
CA GLN A 57 3.44 12.32 -14.36
C GLN A 57 3.42 10.87 -14.85
N LYS A 58 4.59 10.29 -15.12
CA LYS A 58 4.69 8.88 -15.53
C LYS A 58 4.20 7.94 -14.43
N PHE A 59 4.45 8.28 -13.17
CA PHE A 59 3.95 7.52 -12.05
C PHE A 59 2.41 7.55 -11.99
N LEU A 60 1.80 8.74 -12.09
CA LEU A 60 0.33 8.89 -12.09
C LEU A 60 -0.31 8.13 -13.26
N GLN A 61 0.29 8.17 -14.45
CA GLN A 61 -0.17 7.36 -15.59
C GLN A 61 -0.20 5.85 -15.27
N LYS A 62 0.76 5.34 -14.48
CA LYS A 62 0.75 3.93 -14.05
C LYS A 62 -0.33 3.63 -13.02
N VAL A 63 -0.59 4.57 -12.10
CA VAL A 63 -1.70 4.46 -11.15
C VAL A 63 -3.04 4.41 -11.90
N ASP A 64 -3.25 5.32 -12.86
CA ASP A 64 -4.48 5.37 -13.64
C ASP A 64 -4.65 4.13 -14.52
N LEU A 65 -3.57 3.67 -15.12
CA LEU A 65 -3.58 2.42 -15.90
C LEU A 65 -3.99 1.24 -15.03
N ALA A 66 -3.47 1.12 -13.80
CA ALA A 66 -3.84 0.05 -12.88
C ALA A 66 -5.33 0.12 -12.50
N LYS A 67 -5.83 1.32 -12.15
CA LYS A 67 -7.24 1.55 -11.79
C LYS A 67 -8.20 1.26 -12.95
N ASN A 68 -7.81 1.58 -14.17
CA ASN A 68 -8.65 1.38 -15.35
C ASN A 68 -8.60 -0.06 -15.87
N THR A 69 -7.55 -0.82 -15.53
CA THR A 69 -7.36 -2.17 -16.04
C THR A 69 -7.86 -3.23 -15.07
N ILE A 70 -7.63 -3.07 -13.77
CA ILE A 70 -7.93 -4.10 -12.77
C ILE A 70 -9.18 -3.71 -12.00
N LYS A 71 -10.20 -4.57 -12.04
CA LYS A 71 -11.41 -4.39 -11.27
C LYS A 71 -11.11 -4.40 -9.77
N ASP A 72 -11.67 -3.45 -9.05
CA ASP A 72 -11.55 -3.33 -7.58
C ASP A 72 -10.09 -3.37 -7.08
N VAL A 73 -9.16 -2.83 -7.86
CA VAL A 73 -7.73 -2.83 -7.53
C VAL A 73 -7.46 -2.22 -6.15
N SER A 74 -6.63 -2.91 -5.38
CA SER A 74 -6.05 -2.41 -4.14
C SER A 74 -4.64 -1.94 -4.39
N LEU A 75 -4.41 -0.64 -4.24
CA LEU A 75 -3.12 -0.01 -4.50
C LEU A 75 -2.37 0.26 -3.22
N THR A 76 -1.09 -0.10 -3.21
CA THR A 76 -0.17 0.25 -2.11
C THR A 76 1.10 0.89 -2.66
N THR A 77 1.79 1.68 -1.84
CA THR A 77 3.01 2.38 -2.23
C THR A 77 3.95 2.57 -1.06
N ASP A 78 5.20 2.98 -1.35
CA ASP A 78 6.21 3.42 -0.39
C ASP A 78 6.43 4.92 -0.52
N VAL A 79 6.66 5.61 0.60
CA VAL A 79 7.06 7.02 0.65
C VAL A 79 8.19 7.18 1.67
N ILE A 80 9.22 7.93 1.29
CA ILE A 80 10.31 8.36 2.17
C ILE A 80 10.15 9.85 2.42
N VAL A 81 9.99 10.24 3.69
CA VAL A 81 9.89 11.63 4.15
C VAL A 81 11.26 12.10 4.63
N GLY A 82 11.61 13.33 4.29
CA GLY A 82 12.86 13.95 4.77
C GLY A 82 14.10 13.49 4.01
N PHE A 83 13.97 13.11 2.74
CA PHE A 83 15.14 12.87 1.91
C PHE A 83 15.99 14.14 1.80
N PRO A 84 17.35 14.07 1.78
CA PRO A 84 18.23 15.24 1.76
C PRO A 84 17.83 16.27 0.71
N GLY A 85 17.62 17.51 1.17
CA GLY A 85 17.20 18.63 0.34
C GLY A 85 15.71 18.63 -0.05
N GLU A 86 14.86 17.83 0.57
CA GLU A 86 13.41 17.89 0.40
C GLU A 86 12.88 19.21 0.99
N THR A 87 12.36 20.09 0.16
CA THR A 87 11.69 21.33 0.57
C THR A 87 10.26 21.06 1.04
N GLU A 88 9.61 22.06 1.64
CA GLU A 88 8.19 21.95 1.97
C GLU A 88 7.33 21.77 0.71
N GLN A 89 7.69 22.46 -0.38
CA GLN A 89 7.01 22.32 -1.66
C GLN A 89 7.13 20.87 -2.20
N ASP A 90 8.30 20.25 -2.11
CA ASP A 90 8.51 18.85 -2.55
C ASP A 90 7.65 17.89 -1.73
N PHE A 91 7.52 18.15 -0.43
CA PHE A 91 6.66 17.35 0.44
C PHE A 91 5.18 17.53 0.10
N GLU A 92 4.69 18.75 -0.15
CA GLU A 92 3.31 19.01 -0.59
C GLU A 92 3.00 18.35 -1.94
N GLU A 93 3.96 18.32 -2.88
CA GLU A 93 3.80 17.54 -4.12
C GLU A 93 3.59 16.06 -3.83
N THR A 94 4.30 15.50 -2.84
CA THR A 94 4.10 14.11 -2.41
C THR A 94 2.70 13.89 -1.84
N LEU A 95 2.22 14.76 -0.97
CA LEU A 95 0.85 14.70 -0.44
C LEU A 95 -0.21 14.81 -1.56
N SER A 96 0.03 15.69 -2.54
CA SER A 96 -0.86 15.86 -3.69
C SER A 96 -1.01 14.56 -4.51
N VAL A 97 0.11 13.87 -4.79
CA VAL A 97 0.09 12.57 -5.48
C VAL A 97 -0.70 11.54 -4.70
N LEU A 98 -0.55 11.50 -3.38
CA LEU A 98 -1.27 10.53 -2.54
C LEU A 98 -2.78 10.82 -2.48
N ARG A 99 -3.19 12.09 -2.36
CA ARG A 99 -4.60 12.52 -2.43
C ARG A 99 -5.25 12.12 -3.76
N TYR A 100 -4.54 12.30 -4.87
CA TYR A 100 -5.02 11.88 -6.20
C TYR A 100 -5.12 10.36 -6.32
N SER A 101 -4.06 9.68 -5.91
CA SER A 101 -3.93 8.23 -6.10
C SER A 101 -4.83 7.42 -5.19
N LYS A 102 -5.17 7.92 -3.99
CA LYS A 102 -6.01 7.24 -2.99
C LYS A 102 -5.57 5.80 -2.75
N PHE A 103 -4.34 5.63 -2.31
CA PHE A 103 -3.80 4.30 -1.98
C PHE A 103 -4.55 3.68 -0.80
N ASP A 104 -4.75 2.36 -0.85
CA ASP A 104 -5.32 1.59 0.25
C ASP A 104 -4.36 1.55 1.46
N ALA A 105 -3.05 1.51 1.20
CA ALA A 105 -2.02 1.65 2.22
C ALA A 105 -0.75 2.31 1.66
N VAL A 106 -0.08 3.08 2.51
CA VAL A 106 1.24 3.67 2.24
C VAL A 106 2.21 3.19 3.29
N TYR A 107 3.30 2.56 2.88
CA TYR A 107 4.43 2.26 3.76
C TYR A 107 5.31 3.51 3.86
N MET A 108 5.28 4.13 5.02
CA MET A 108 5.91 5.42 5.27
C MET A 108 7.22 5.22 6.01
N PHE A 109 8.27 5.84 5.51
CA PHE A 109 9.61 5.79 6.10
C PHE A 109 10.14 7.21 6.29
N GLN A 110 10.81 7.45 7.41
CA GLN A 110 11.68 8.62 7.55
C GLN A 110 13.02 8.29 6.90
N PHE A 111 13.62 9.27 6.23
CA PHE A 111 14.95 9.09 5.68
C PHE A 111 15.94 8.73 6.78
N SER A 112 16.76 7.74 6.50
CA SER A 112 17.89 7.34 7.34
C SER A 112 19.11 7.15 6.46
N SER A 113 20.17 7.89 6.72
CA SER A 113 21.43 7.77 5.99
C SER A 113 22.02 6.37 6.17
N ARG A 114 22.49 5.80 5.09
CA ARG A 114 23.19 4.50 5.08
C ARG A 114 24.57 4.68 4.48
N PRO A 115 25.66 4.35 5.20
CA PRO A 115 27.01 4.45 4.68
C PRO A 115 27.17 3.77 3.32
N GLY A 116 27.91 4.40 2.42
CA GLY A 116 28.16 3.87 1.07
C GLY A 116 27.05 4.12 0.05
N THR A 117 25.99 4.84 0.44
CA THR A 117 24.97 5.29 -0.54
C THR A 117 25.26 6.73 -0.95
N LYS A 118 24.87 7.10 -2.19
CA LYS A 118 25.01 8.50 -2.67
C LYS A 118 24.24 9.49 -1.78
N ALA A 119 23.13 9.06 -1.20
CA ALA A 119 22.34 9.90 -0.28
C ALA A 119 23.07 10.20 1.03
N SER A 120 24.05 9.39 1.45
CA SER A 120 24.90 9.68 2.61
C SER A 120 25.93 10.77 2.37
N GLU A 121 26.17 11.12 1.10
CA GLU A 121 27.10 12.19 0.69
C GLU A 121 26.45 13.59 0.74
N TYR A 122 25.11 13.66 0.91
CA TYR A 122 24.34 14.91 0.94
C TYR A 122 24.19 15.47 2.37
N GLU A 123 25.25 15.42 3.18
CA GLU A 123 25.19 15.78 4.61
C GLU A 123 24.72 17.23 4.87
N ASP A 124 25.15 18.17 4.03
CA ASP A 124 24.75 19.58 4.10
C ASP A 124 23.26 19.81 3.80
N ASP A 125 22.63 18.85 3.10
CA ASP A 125 21.21 18.87 2.74
C ASP A 125 20.32 18.13 3.76
N PHE A 126 20.87 17.62 4.86
CA PHE A 126 20.07 16.85 5.82
C PHE A 126 19.05 17.73 6.54
N ILE A 127 17.84 17.24 6.58
CA ILE A 127 16.71 17.94 7.18
C ILE A 127 16.67 17.68 8.67
N LYS A 128 16.33 18.70 9.44
CA LYS A 128 16.17 18.58 10.90
C LYS A 128 15.11 17.55 11.26
N LYS A 129 15.38 16.79 12.31
CA LYS A 129 14.53 15.68 12.73
C LYS A 129 13.10 16.11 13.14
N ASP A 130 12.95 17.29 13.71
CA ASP A 130 11.65 17.86 14.07
C ASP A 130 10.78 18.13 12.82
N VAL A 131 11.38 18.67 11.75
CA VAL A 131 10.70 18.86 10.45
C VAL A 131 10.30 17.52 9.83
N ILE A 132 11.19 16.53 9.85
CA ILE A 132 10.87 15.18 9.36
C ILE A 132 9.71 14.57 10.15
N ASN A 133 9.71 14.70 11.48
CA ASN A 133 8.64 14.18 12.32
C ASN A 133 7.32 14.87 12.06
N GLU A 134 7.31 16.19 11.90
CA GLU A 134 6.11 16.97 11.57
C GLU A 134 5.52 16.52 10.24
N ARG A 135 6.32 16.47 9.18
CA ARG A 135 5.90 15.98 7.85
C ARG A 135 5.38 14.55 7.91
N PHE A 136 6.07 13.67 8.64
CA PHE A 136 5.66 12.29 8.80
C PHE A 136 4.29 12.17 9.47
N MET A 137 3.99 12.98 10.48
CA MET A 137 2.68 12.99 11.14
C MET A 137 1.58 13.49 10.20
N ARG A 138 1.81 14.58 9.44
CA ARG A 138 0.87 15.07 8.44
C ARG A 138 0.55 14.02 7.38
N LEU A 139 1.58 13.34 6.86
CA LEU A 139 1.41 12.25 5.92
C LEU A 139 0.58 11.12 6.52
N LYS A 140 0.89 10.70 7.75
CA LYS A 140 0.19 9.63 8.46
C LYS A 140 -1.28 9.96 8.67
N ASP A 141 -1.60 11.17 9.12
CA ASP A 141 -2.98 11.58 9.40
C ASP A 141 -3.80 11.60 8.10
N MET A 142 -3.28 12.24 7.06
CA MET A 142 -3.93 12.25 5.74
C MET A 142 -4.14 10.83 5.18
N GLN A 143 -3.13 9.96 5.27
CA GLN A 143 -3.25 8.60 4.74
C GLN A 143 -4.22 7.76 5.58
N THR A 144 -4.32 8.00 6.87
CA THR A 144 -5.29 7.31 7.74
C THR A 144 -6.72 7.59 7.29
N GLU A 145 -7.05 8.83 6.94
CA GLU A 145 -8.35 9.21 6.39
C GLU A 145 -8.60 8.52 5.04
N ILE A 146 -7.62 8.61 4.12
CA ILE A 146 -7.71 7.97 2.79
C ILE A 146 -7.93 6.46 2.94
N SER A 147 -7.14 5.79 3.78
CA SER A 147 -7.25 4.34 4.00
C SER A 147 -8.62 3.96 4.55
N HIS A 148 -9.14 4.73 5.51
CA HIS A 148 -10.47 4.49 6.06
C HIS A 148 -11.56 4.57 4.97
N ASP A 149 -11.54 5.61 4.15
CA ASP A 149 -12.51 5.75 3.05
C ASP A 149 -12.37 4.62 2.01
N ARG A 150 -11.15 4.21 1.72
CA ARG A 150 -10.89 3.08 0.83
C ARG A 150 -11.39 1.76 1.40
N TYR A 151 -11.26 1.54 2.71
CA TYR A 151 -11.70 0.31 3.37
C TYR A 151 -13.21 0.21 3.50
N LYS A 152 -13.93 1.33 3.66
CA LYS A 152 -15.40 1.36 3.70
C LYS A 152 -16.06 0.69 2.51
N ARG A 153 -15.42 0.67 1.32
CA ARG A 153 -15.99 0.01 0.13
C ARG A 153 -16.24 -1.50 0.28
N PHE A 154 -15.60 -2.12 1.27
CA PHE A 154 -15.76 -3.55 1.53
C PHE A 154 -16.94 -3.86 2.46
N VAL A 155 -17.42 -2.89 3.24
CA VAL A 155 -18.53 -3.12 4.17
C VAL A 155 -19.78 -3.56 3.41
N GLY A 156 -20.41 -4.64 3.88
CA GLY A 156 -21.55 -5.27 3.22
C GLY A 156 -21.19 -6.16 2.03
N THR A 157 -19.90 -6.38 1.73
CA THR A 157 -19.48 -7.27 0.64
C THR A 157 -19.03 -8.63 1.17
N GLU A 158 -19.27 -9.66 0.36
CA GLU A 158 -18.71 -11.00 0.58
C GLU A 158 -17.28 -11.06 0.07
N GLN A 159 -16.38 -11.60 0.89
CA GLN A 159 -14.95 -11.73 0.55
C GLN A 159 -14.45 -13.15 0.84
N THR A 160 -13.35 -13.55 0.18
CA THR A 160 -12.62 -14.77 0.52
C THR A 160 -11.42 -14.42 1.39
N LEU A 161 -11.46 -14.83 2.64
CA LEU A 161 -10.41 -14.62 3.64
C LEU A 161 -9.46 -15.82 3.68
N LEU A 162 -8.17 -15.59 3.49
CA LEU A 162 -7.12 -16.54 3.89
C LEU A 162 -6.76 -16.25 5.35
N VAL A 163 -6.97 -17.23 6.22
CA VAL A 163 -6.64 -17.14 7.64
C VAL A 163 -5.14 -17.38 7.83
N GLU A 164 -4.44 -16.42 8.42
CA GLU A 164 -2.97 -16.45 8.52
C GLU A 164 -2.46 -16.58 9.96
N ASN A 165 -3.16 -16.00 10.94
CA ASN A 165 -2.68 -15.96 12.33
C ASN A 165 -3.83 -15.90 13.34
N TYR A 166 -3.50 -16.17 14.61
CA TYR A 166 -4.33 -15.75 15.74
C TYR A 166 -4.20 -14.24 15.96
N SER A 167 -5.25 -13.62 16.48
CA SER A 167 -5.18 -12.20 16.87
C SER A 167 -4.15 -12.00 17.98
N LYS A 168 -3.32 -10.97 17.85
CA LYS A 168 -2.35 -10.61 18.91
C LYS A 168 -3.00 -10.08 20.18
N LYS A 169 -4.27 -9.68 20.11
CA LYS A 169 -4.98 -9.05 21.25
C LYS A 169 -5.81 -10.05 22.07
N THR A 170 -6.42 -11.03 21.42
CA THR A 170 -7.24 -12.04 22.08
C THR A 170 -7.19 -13.34 21.27
N ASN A 171 -7.26 -14.50 21.94
CA ASN A 171 -7.32 -15.80 21.28
C ASN A 171 -8.69 -16.10 20.64
N ASP A 172 -9.67 -15.24 20.85
CA ASP A 172 -11.04 -15.42 20.33
C ASP A 172 -11.18 -14.96 18.87
N PHE A 173 -10.19 -14.24 18.35
CA PHE A 173 -10.19 -13.75 16.98
C PHE A 173 -9.02 -14.32 16.19
N MET A 174 -9.27 -14.61 14.94
CA MET A 174 -8.24 -14.91 13.95
C MET A 174 -8.08 -13.73 13.01
N THR A 175 -6.94 -13.66 12.37
CA THR A 175 -6.61 -12.63 11.38
C THR A 175 -6.15 -13.27 10.09
N GLY A 176 -6.47 -12.63 9.00
CA GLY A 176 -6.03 -13.05 7.68
C GLY A 176 -6.08 -11.90 6.70
N LYS A 177 -6.04 -12.24 5.44
CA LYS A 177 -6.10 -11.26 4.36
C LYS A 177 -7.12 -11.65 3.31
N ILE A 178 -7.97 -10.72 2.94
CA ILE A 178 -8.80 -10.83 1.75
C ILE A 178 -7.95 -10.67 0.49
N GLU A 179 -8.52 -10.84 -0.69
CA GLU A 179 -7.80 -10.81 -1.96
C GLU A 179 -7.02 -9.50 -2.17
N GLY A 180 -7.63 -8.35 -1.88
CA GLY A 180 -6.99 -7.04 -1.94
C GLY A 180 -5.88 -6.79 -0.90
N GLY A 181 -5.51 -7.79 -0.10
CA GLY A 181 -4.42 -7.70 0.87
C GLY A 181 -4.77 -7.03 2.21
N HIS A 182 -6.03 -6.63 2.39
CA HIS A 182 -6.49 -5.96 3.61
C HIS A 182 -6.53 -6.94 4.78
N THR A 183 -5.96 -6.54 5.90
CA THR A 183 -6.05 -7.30 7.16
C THR A 183 -7.50 -7.36 7.60
N THR A 184 -7.98 -8.57 7.88
CA THR A 184 -9.36 -8.80 8.26
C THR A 184 -9.41 -9.68 9.50
N HIS A 185 -10.20 -9.27 10.48
CA HIS A 185 -10.43 -9.99 11.72
C HIS A 185 -11.73 -10.79 11.62
N ILE A 186 -11.70 -12.02 12.09
CA ILE A 186 -12.86 -12.89 12.16
C ILE A 186 -12.93 -13.57 13.52
N SER A 187 -14.14 -13.63 14.10
CA SER A 187 -14.42 -14.43 15.29
C SER A 187 -15.03 -15.77 14.87
N SER A 188 -14.31 -16.86 15.08
CA SER A 188 -14.88 -18.21 14.89
C SER A 188 -14.03 -19.25 15.60
N LYS A 189 -14.71 -20.20 16.27
CA LYS A 189 -14.07 -21.29 17.01
C LYS A 189 -13.65 -22.47 16.13
N ASN A 190 -14.12 -22.55 14.88
CA ASN A 190 -13.94 -23.72 14.00
C ASN A 190 -13.04 -23.47 12.78
N ILE A 191 -12.29 -22.36 12.76
CA ILE A 191 -11.43 -21.97 11.65
C ILE A 191 -9.96 -22.21 12.05
N LYS A 192 -9.14 -22.66 11.09
CA LYS A 192 -7.70 -22.94 11.29
C LYS A 192 -6.85 -22.04 10.40
N ILE A 193 -5.61 -21.83 10.81
CA ILE A 193 -4.60 -21.18 9.98
C ILE A 193 -4.43 -21.98 8.67
N GLY A 194 -4.45 -21.29 7.55
CA GLY A 194 -4.39 -21.87 6.20
C GLY A 194 -5.77 -22.05 5.54
N ASP A 195 -6.86 -21.91 6.29
CA ASP A 195 -8.21 -22.01 5.73
C ASP A 195 -8.52 -20.82 4.82
N TYR A 196 -9.27 -21.10 3.75
CA TYR A 196 -9.93 -20.13 2.91
C TYR A 196 -11.42 -20.16 3.21
N VAL A 197 -11.93 -19.10 3.82
CA VAL A 197 -13.32 -19.02 4.25
C VAL A 197 -14.05 -17.86 3.58
N LYS A 198 -15.35 -18.03 3.35
CA LYS A 198 -16.22 -16.94 2.89
C LYS A 198 -16.67 -16.13 4.09
N VAL A 199 -16.58 -14.81 3.97
CA VAL A 199 -16.90 -13.88 5.04
C VAL A 199 -17.68 -12.68 4.51
N LEU A 200 -18.61 -12.18 5.32
CA LEU A 200 -19.26 -10.89 5.13
C LEU A 200 -18.46 -9.83 5.91
N ILE A 201 -18.05 -8.76 5.25
CA ILE A 201 -17.39 -7.64 5.92
C ILE A 201 -18.43 -6.78 6.62
N THR A 202 -18.30 -6.62 7.93
CA THR A 202 -19.27 -5.90 8.79
C THR A 202 -18.82 -4.49 9.16
N GLU A 203 -17.51 -4.30 9.35
CA GLU A 203 -16.96 -3.00 9.75
C GLU A 203 -15.62 -2.73 9.06
N ALA A 204 -15.31 -1.44 8.89
CA ALA A 204 -14.03 -0.96 8.40
C ALA A 204 -13.38 0.01 9.38
N SER A 205 -12.09 -0.15 9.59
CA SER A 205 -11.21 0.83 10.24
C SER A 205 -10.09 1.23 9.27
N PRO A 206 -9.29 2.26 9.56
CA PRO A 206 -8.19 2.65 8.68
C PRO A 206 -7.13 1.56 8.45
N PHE A 207 -7.07 0.54 9.29
CA PHE A 207 -6.00 -0.46 9.31
C PHE A 207 -6.48 -1.90 9.16
N ALA A 208 -7.77 -2.15 9.36
CA ALA A 208 -8.32 -3.50 9.32
C ALA A 208 -9.83 -3.50 9.05
N LEU A 209 -10.32 -4.63 8.57
CA LEU A 209 -11.72 -4.96 8.42
C LEU A 209 -12.14 -5.93 9.55
N LYS A 210 -13.43 -5.91 9.92
CA LYS A 210 -14.05 -6.98 10.69
C LYS A 210 -14.99 -7.77 9.81
N SER A 211 -15.15 -9.04 10.12
CA SER A 211 -15.99 -9.92 9.32
C SER A 211 -16.65 -11.01 10.15
N GLU A 212 -17.71 -11.57 9.59
CA GLU A 212 -18.43 -12.74 10.06
C GLU A 212 -18.39 -13.86 9.03
N LEU A 213 -18.42 -15.11 9.48
CA LEU A 213 -18.45 -16.28 8.61
C LEU A 213 -19.84 -16.42 7.97
N ILE A 214 -19.87 -16.78 6.67
CA ILE A 214 -21.10 -17.06 5.93
C ILE A 214 -21.05 -18.43 5.25
#